data_65f3d3dbac22bc05b62efb9b4d89f2d3
#
_entry.id   65f3d3dbac22bc05b62efb9b4d89f2d3
#
_cell.length_a   1.000
_cell.length_b   1.000
_cell.length_c   1.000
_cell.angle_alpha   90.00
_cell.angle_beta   90.00
_cell.angle_gamma   90.00
#
_symmetry.space_group_name_H-M   'P 1'
#
loop_
_entity.id
_entity.type
_entity.pdbx_description
1 polymer ?
#
loop_
_entity_poly.entity_id
_entity_poly.type
_entity_poly.pdbx_seq_one_letter_code
_entity_poly.pdbx_strand_id
1 'polypeptide(L)'
;MTSLPERRLTHLKQLEAESIQIIREVAAEFDNPVMLYSIGKDSAVMLHLARKAFYPGKPPFPLMHVDTTWKFKEMIAFRDKMAEQAGMDLIVHINQEGVDMGMGPFSHGSSKHTDVMKTQGLKQALEKYKFDAAFGGARRDEEKSRAKERVFSFRDKFHRWDPKNQRPELWNIFNTRVDQGESIRVFPLSNWTELDIWQYIYLESIPIVPLYLAAERPVVNRDGMLIMVDDDRLPLAEGEQPQMLKVRFRTLGCYPLTGAVESEAETLQEIIQEMLLTTTSERQGRAIDHDSSGSMEKKKMEGYF
;
A
#
# COMPACT_ATOMS: atom_id res chain seq x y z
N MET A 1 -28.18 2.29 38.60
CA MET A 1 -27.88 2.48 37.19
C MET A 1 -26.64 3.34 37.10
N THR A 2 -25.47 2.73 37.09
CA THR A 2 -24.20 3.42 36.92
C THR A 2 -23.99 3.62 35.41
N SER A 3 -24.13 4.86 34.96
CA SER A 3 -23.74 5.27 33.61
C SER A 3 -22.29 4.92 33.40
N LEU A 4 -22.02 4.00 32.47
CA LEU A 4 -20.66 3.78 31.97
C LEU A 4 -20.12 5.12 31.47
N PRO A 5 -18.86 5.48 31.79
CA PRO A 5 -18.30 6.74 31.35
C PRO A 5 -18.27 6.77 29.82
N GLU A 6 -19.05 7.66 29.22
CA GLU A 6 -19.17 7.95 27.78
C GLU A 6 -17.85 8.40 27.11
N ARG A 7 -16.70 8.23 27.73
CA ARG A 7 -15.44 8.86 27.36
C ARG A 7 -14.30 7.90 26.95
N ARG A 8 -14.54 6.60 26.82
CA ARG A 8 -13.53 5.74 26.20
C ARG A 8 -13.72 5.76 24.70
N LEU A 9 -12.74 6.31 23.99
CA LEU A 9 -12.65 6.16 22.56
C LEU A 9 -12.72 4.68 22.21
N THR A 10 -13.48 4.31 21.17
CA THR A 10 -13.46 2.95 20.65
C THR A 10 -12.06 2.68 20.10
N HIS A 11 -11.69 1.42 19.95
CA HIS A 11 -10.42 1.01 19.40
C HIS A 11 -10.11 1.74 18.08
N LEU A 12 -11.05 1.74 17.12
CA LEU A 12 -10.88 2.43 15.84
C LEU A 12 -10.71 3.95 15.98
N LYS A 13 -11.37 4.58 16.92
CA LYS A 13 -11.19 6.02 17.19
C LYS A 13 -9.84 6.34 17.83
N GLN A 14 -9.25 5.40 18.57
CA GLN A 14 -7.89 5.54 19.08
C GLN A 14 -6.86 5.45 17.94
N LEU A 15 -7.01 4.44 17.07
CA LEU A 15 -6.16 4.29 15.88
C LEU A 15 -6.27 5.48 14.92
N GLU A 16 -7.49 5.99 14.70
CA GLU A 16 -7.73 7.21 13.91
C GLU A 16 -6.98 8.41 14.51
N ALA A 17 -7.12 8.64 15.81
CA ALA A 17 -6.48 9.77 16.50
C ALA A 17 -4.95 9.69 16.43
N GLU A 18 -4.38 8.50 16.65
CA GLU A 18 -2.95 8.26 16.54
C GLU A 18 -2.45 8.54 15.12
N SER A 19 -3.12 8.00 14.10
CA SER A 19 -2.75 8.20 12.70
C SER A 19 -2.83 9.67 12.27
N ILE A 20 -3.88 10.39 12.69
CA ILE A 20 -4.03 11.83 12.44
C ILE A 20 -2.90 12.63 13.10
N GLN A 21 -2.54 12.29 14.36
CA GLN A 21 -1.42 12.93 15.05
C GLN A 21 -0.12 12.73 14.28
N ILE A 22 0.20 11.49 13.87
CA ILE A 22 1.40 11.18 13.08
C ILE A 22 1.45 11.98 11.78
N ILE A 23 0.32 12.04 11.05
CA ILE A 23 0.24 12.77 9.78
C ILE A 23 0.49 14.27 9.98
N ARG A 24 -0.08 14.86 11.04
CA ARG A 24 0.11 16.29 11.38
C ARG A 24 1.55 16.59 11.82
N GLU A 25 2.15 15.70 12.60
CA GLU A 25 3.53 15.83 13.05
C GLU A 25 4.49 15.85 11.87
N VAL A 26 4.33 14.93 10.91
CA VAL A 26 5.17 14.94 9.69
C VAL A 26 5.00 16.22 8.89
N ALA A 27 3.78 16.72 8.73
CA ALA A 27 3.53 17.97 7.99
C ALA A 27 4.09 19.21 8.71
N ALA A 28 4.31 19.13 10.03
CA ALA A 28 4.89 20.23 10.81
C ALA A 28 6.43 20.21 10.85
N GLU A 29 7.02 19.01 10.79
CA GLU A 29 8.45 18.80 11.03
C GLU A 29 9.28 18.67 9.75
N PHE A 30 8.66 18.32 8.62
CA PHE A 30 9.36 18.08 7.34
C PHE A 30 9.02 19.16 6.33
N ASP A 31 10.04 19.56 5.55
CA ASP A 31 9.90 20.63 4.55
C ASP A 31 9.17 20.17 3.30
N ASN A 32 9.32 18.90 2.93
CA ASN A 32 8.80 18.38 1.66
C ASN A 32 8.29 16.93 1.77
N PRO A 33 7.24 16.69 2.55
CA PRO A 33 6.65 15.36 2.68
C PRO A 33 5.81 14.98 1.45
N VAL A 34 5.65 13.66 1.23
CA VAL A 34 4.81 13.10 0.17
C VAL A 34 4.02 11.91 0.68
N MET A 35 2.78 11.74 0.21
CA MET A 35 1.99 10.54 0.51
C MET A 35 2.03 9.57 -0.66
N LEU A 36 2.61 8.38 -0.44
CA LEU A 36 2.61 7.33 -1.45
C LEU A 36 1.19 6.77 -1.61
N TYR A 37 0.68 6.85 -2.83
CA TYR A 37 -0.66 6.42 -3.16
C TYR A 37 -0.63 5.18 -4.06
N SER A 38 -0.66 4.00 -3.43
CA SER A 38 -0.63 2.70 -4.12
C SER A 38 -1.97 2.24 -4.67
N ILE A 39 -3.05 2.99 -4.42
CA ILE A 39 -4.43 2.70 -4.82
C ILE A 39 -5.05 1.52 -4.05
N GLY A 40 -4.30 0.89 -3.16
CA GLY A 40 -4.79 -0.19 -2.29
C GLY A 40 -5.67 0.33 -1.14
N LYS A 41 -6.35 -0.59 -0.42
CA LYS A 41 -7.21 -0.29 0.72
C LYS A 41 -6.52 0.55 1.80
N ASP A 42 -5.26 0.21 2.10
CA ASP A 42 -4.47 0.90 3.13
C ASP A 42 -4.16 2.36 2.71
N SER A 43 -3.79 2.59 1.45
CA SER A 43 -3.57 3.95 0.93
C SER A 43 -4.87 4.75 0.80
N ALA A 44 -6.03 4.10 0.60
CA ALA A 44 -7.32 4.76 0.64
C ALA A 44 -7.66 5.25 2.06
N VAL A 45 -7.40 4.43 3.08
CA VAL A 45 -7.54 4.82 4.48
C VAL A 45 -6.58 5.96 4.84
N MET A 46 -5.31 5.89 4.42
CA MET A 46 -4.35 6.99 4.64
C MET A 46 -4.82 8.31 4.02
N LEU A 47 -5.30 8.28 2.78
CA LEU A 47 -5.83 9.47 2.12
C LEU A 47 -7.03 10.06 2.87
N HIS A 48 -7.95 9.21 3.34
CA HIS A 48 -9.07 9.63 4.16
C HIS A 48 -8.62 10.28 5.47
N LEU A 49 -7.68 9.66 6.18
CA LEU A 49 -7.11 10.19 7.42
C LEU A 49 -6.38 11.52 7.21
N ALA A 50 -5.63 11.65 6.11
CA ALA A 50 -4.97 12.91 5.76
C ALA A 50 -5.99 14.03 5.52
N ARG A 51 -7.07 13.76 4.79
CA ARG A 51 -8.15 14.73 4.61
C ARG A 51 -8.82 15.14 5.94
N LYS A 52 -9.05 14.17 6.82
CA LYS A 52 -9.57 14.47 8.20
C LYS A 52 -8.56 15.28 9.00
N ALA A 53 -7.26 14.97 8.90
CA ALA A 53 -6.21 15.65 9.64
C ALA A 53 -6.17 17.16 9.38
N PHE A 54 -6.47 17.57 8.15
CA PHE A 54 -6.37 18.97 7.72
C PHE A 54 -7.71 19.64 7.39
N TYR A 55 -8.83 18.94 7.66
CA TYR A 55 -10.16 19.53 7.45
C TYR A 55 -10.32 20.87 8.22
N PRO A 56 -10.88 21.95 7.61
CA PRO A 56 -11.47 22.02 6.26
C PRO A 56 -10.47 22.31 5.13
N GLY A 57 -9.19 22.46 5.43
CA GLY A 57 -8.14 22.67 4.44
C GLY A 57 -7.75 21.38 3.72
N LYS A 58 -6.80 21.52 2.79
CA LYS A 58 -6.18 20.39 2.08
C LYS A 58 -4.93 19.92 2.84
N PRO A 59 -4.56 18.63 2.75
CA PRO A 59 -3.24 18.19 3.16
C PRO A 59 -2.13 18.99 2.47
N PRO A 60 -1.09 19.47 3.20
CA PRO A 60 -0.07 20.35 2.63
C PRO A 60 1.05 19.58 1.91
N PHE A 61 0.74 18.44 1.33
CA PHE A 61 1.66 17.58 0.59
C PHE A 61 0.94 16.87 -0.56
N PRO A 62 1.67 16.51 -1.64
CA PRO A 62 1.09 15.82 -2.78
C PRO A 62 0.90 14.32 -2.53
N LEU A 63 0.08 13.69 -3.38
CA LEU A 63 0.05 12.26 -3.59
C LEU A 63 1.13 11.87 -4.61
N MET A 64 1.78 10.73 -4.43
CA MET A 64 2.69 10.17 -5.41
C MET A 64 2.37 8.72 -5.71
N HIS A 65 2.19 8.42 -6.98
CA HIS A 65 2.03 7.07 -7.51
C HIS A 65 3.26 6.67 -8.32
N VAL A 66 3.93 5.58 -7.92
CA VAL A 66 4.97 4.95 -8.75
C VAL A 66 4.28 3.97 -9.68
N ASP A 67 4.16 4.34 -10.93
CA ASP A 67 3.51 3.52 -11.95
C ASP A 67 4.53 2.56 -12.58
N THR A 68 4.25 1.28 -12.44
CA THR A 68 5.08 0.20 -12.99
C THR A 68 4.68 -0.18 -14.43
N THR A 69 3.74 0.58 -15.04
CA THR A 69 3.08 0.27 -16.33
C THR A 69 2.25 -1.02 -16.33
N TRP A 70 2.28 -1.77 -15.22
CA TRP A 70 1.59 -3.05 -15.04
C TRP A 70 0.57 -2.97 -13.90
N LYS A 71 -0.40 -2.07 -14.03
CA LYS A 71 -1.55 -1.95 -13.11
C LYS A 71 -2.82 -2.41 -13.81
N PHE A 72 -3.82 -2.82 -13.01
CA PHE A 72 -5.17 -3.04 -13.52
C PHE A 72 -5.78 -1.73 -14.01
N LYS A 73 -6.55 -1.78 -15.09
CA LYS A 73 -7.23 -0.60 -15.65
C LYS A 73 -8.13 0.10 -14.63
N GLU A 74 -8.88 -0.69 -13.86
CA GLU A 74 -9.76 -0.16 -12.80
C GLU A 74 -8.98 0.61 -11.73
N MET A 75 -7.76 0.19 -11.40
CA MET A 75 -6.91 0.91 -10.43
C MET A 75 -6.53 2.29 -10.95
N ILE A 76 -6.14 2.42 -12.21
CA ILE A 76 -5.72 3.70 -12.80
C ILE A 76 -6.89 4.67 -12.82
N ALA A 77 -8.05 4.24 -13.32
CA ALA A 77 -9.26 5.08 -13.34
C ALA A 77 -9.68 5.53 -11.92
N PHE A 78 -9.59 4.62 -10.94
CA PHE A 78 -9.90 4.94 -9.56
C PHE A 78 -8.90 5.92 -8.94
N ARG A 79 -7.60 5.77 -9.22
CA ARG A 79 -6.53 6.67 -8.76
C ARG A 79 -6.82 8.12 -9.13
N ASP A 80 -7.08 8.35 -10.41
CA ASP A 80 -7.26 9.70 -10.95
C ASP A 80 -8.52 10.35 -10.37
N LYS A 81 -9.62 9.59 -10.31
CA LYS A 81 -10.87 10.02 -9.67
C LYS A 81 -10.67 10.41 -8.20
N MET A 82 -9.95 9.60 -7.43
CA MET A 82 -9.78 9.86 -6.00
C MET A 82 -8.84 11.03 -5.72
N ALA A 83 -7.80 11.23 -6.52
CA ALA A 83 -6.92 12.39 -6.41
C ALA A 83 -7.68 13.70 -6.70
N GLU A 84 -8.50 13.72 -7.76
CA GLU A 84 -9.37 14.84 -8.09
C GLU A 84 -10.36 15.15 -6.96
N GLN A 85 -11.06 14.14 -6.45
CA GLN A 85 -12.02 14.30 -5.35
C GLN A 85 -11.37 14.76 -4.03
N ALA A 86 -10.13 14.38 -3.79
CA ALA A 86 -9.36 14.86 -2.65
C ALA A 86 -8.86 16.29 -2.83
N GLY A 87 -8.88 16.81 -4.06
CA GLY A 87 -8.31 18.09 -4.42
C GLY A 87 -6.82 18.19 -4.15
N MET A 88 -6.10 17.06 -4.18
CA MET A 88 -4.66 16.97 -3.96
C MET A 88 -3.92 16.81 -5.28
N ASP A 89 -2.73 17.39 -5.34
CA ASP A 89 -1.85 17.18 -6.49
C ASP A 89 -1.40 15.73 -6.55
N LEU A 90 -1.48 15.12 -7.74
CA LEU A 90 -1.04 13.74 -7.98
C LEU A 90 0.20 13.74 -8.88
N ILE A 91 1.31 13.25 -8.32
CA ILE A 91 2.54 12.99 -9.05
C ILE A 91 2.53 11.53 -9.49
N VAL A 92 2.57 11.28 -10.80
CA VAL A 92 2.75 9.94 -11.36
C VAL A 92 4.19 9.83 -11.84
N HIS A 93 4.95 8.93 -11.26
CA HIS A 93 6.34 8.68 -11.64
C HIS A 93 6.47 7.30 -12.29
N ILE A 94 7.11 7.27 -13.46
CA ILE A 94 7.45 6.05 -14.20
C ILE A 94 8.97 6.01 -14.35
N ASN A 95 9.58 4.86 -14.11
CA ASN A 95 10.97 4.64 -14.43
C ASN A 95 11.13 4.49 -15.95
N GLN A 96 11.48 5.60 -16.63
CA GLN A 96 11.58 5.63 -18.07
C GLN A 96 12.67 4.69 -18.61
N GLU A 97 13.80 4.55 -17.92
CA GLU A 97 14.85 3.61 -18.31
C GLU A 97 14.34 2.17 -18.34
N GLY A 98 13.51 1.79 -17.36
CA GLY A 98 12.87 0.48 -17.33
C GLY A 98 11.88 0.29 -18.49
N VAL A 99 11.14 1.32 -18.85
CA VAL A 99 10.24 1.30 -20.02
C VAL A 99 11.03 1.11 -21.31
N ASP A 100 12.11 1.88 -21.48
CA ASP A 100 12.96 1.83 -22.69
C ASP A 100 13.64 0.47 -22.86
N MET A 101 13.92 -0.23 -21.73
CA MET A 101 14.41 -1.61 -21.73
C MET A 101 13.31 -2.67 -21.97
N GLY A 102 12.05 -2.28 -22.14
CA GLY A 102 10.92 -3.21 -22.26
C GLY A 102 10.68 -4.06 -21.00
N MET A 103 10.95 -3.47 -19.83
CA MET A 103 10.87 -4.16 -18.53
C MET A 103 9.45 -4.61 -18.22
N GLY A 104 9.23 -5.91 -18.22
CA GLY A 104 7.93 -6.52 -17.93
C GLY A 104 8.05 -7.77 -17.05
N PRO A 105 6.98 -8.18 -16.37
CA PRO A 105 6.99 -9.34 -15.49
C PRO A 105 7.21 -10.66 -16.24
N PHE A 106 6.81 -10.75 -17.51
CA PHE A 106 7.00 -11.93 -18.33
C PHE A 106 8.36 -11.94 -19.06
N SER A 107 8.84 -10.79 -19.50
CA SER A 107 10.10 -10.68 -20.24
C SER A 107 11.33 -10.79 -19.33
N HIS A 108 11.23 -10.34 -18.06
CA HIS A 108 12.38 -10.23 -17.15
C HIS A 108 12.16 -10.89 -15.79
N GLY A 109 10.97 -11.47 -15.57
CA GLY A 109 10.57 -12.08 -14.31
C GLY A 109 10.08 -11.07 -13.26
N SER A 110 9.29 -11.56 -12.30
CA SER A 110 8.61 -10.77 -11.27
C SER A 110 9.57 -9.97 -10.40
N SER A 111 10.66 -10.57 -9.98
CA SER A 111 11.64 -9.97 -9.06
C SER A 111 12.35 -8.78 -9.71
N LYS A 112 12.89 -8.96 -10.93
CA LYS A 112 13.61 -7.90 -11.65
C LYS A 112 12.68 -6.77 -12.08
N HIS A 113 11.47 -7.10 -12.56
CA HIS A 113 10.45 -6.09 -12.86
C HIS A 113 10.11 -5.26 -11.63
N THR A 114 9.90 -5.89 -10.47
CA THR A 114 9.59 -5.19 -9.22
C THR A 114 10.75 -4.31 -8.77
N ASP A 115 11.99 -4.79 -8.86
CA ASP A 115 13.15 -3.99 -8.49
C ASP A 115 13.27 -2.76 -9.38
N VAL A 116 13.30 -2.93 -10.70
CA VAL A 116 13.51 -1.82 -11.65
C VAL A 116 12.34 -0.85 -11.65
N MET A 117 11.11 -1.35 -11.85
CA MET A 117 9.96 -0.48 -12.06
C MET A 117 9.38 0.10 -10.77
N LYS A 118 9.54 -0.59 -9.63
CA LYS A 118 8.97 -0.14 -8.36
C LYS A 118 10.04 0.40 -7.42
N THR A 119 11.09 -0.38 -7.10
CA THR A 119 12.11 0.03 -6.11
C THR A 119 12.98 1.16 -6.65
N GLN A 120 13.56 1.00 -7.84
CA GLN A 120 14.36 2.05 -8.46
C GLN A 120 13.49 3.25 -8.86
N GLY A 121 12.27 3.01 -9.41
CA GLY A 121 11.33 4.08 -9.69
C GLY A 121 10.97 4.93 -8.47
N LEU A 122 10.79 4.30 -7.29
CA LEU A 122 10.56 5.04 -6.05
C LEU A 122 11.77 5.90 -5.66
N LYS A 123 12.98 5.34 -5.70
CA LYS A 123 14.21 6.08 -5.40
C LYS A 123 14.38 7.28 -6.32
N GLN A 124 14.24 7.08 -7.62
CA GLN A 124 14.29 8.15 -8.63
C GLN A 124 13.28 9.27 -8.32
N ALA A 125 12.05 8.90 -7.96
CA ALA A 125 11.02 9.89 -7.63
C ALA A 125 11.39 10.69 -6.39
N LEU A 126 11.83 10.04 -5.31
CA LEU A 126 12.21 10.70 -4.07
C LEU A 126 13.37 11.67 -4.26
N GLU A 127 14.38 11.27 -5.02
CA GLU A 127 15.55 12.10 -5.35
C GLU A 127 15.18 13.27 -6.28
N LYS A 128 14.41 12.98 -7.35
CA LYS A 128 13.98 13.98 -8.33
C LYS A 128 13.18 15.11 -7.69
N TYR A 129 12.26 14.77 -6.80
CA TYR A 129 11.39 15.74 -6.15
C TYR A 129 11.93 16.19 -4.78
N LYS A 130 13.05 15.63 -4.32
CA LYS A 130 13.71 15.95 -3.03
C LYS A 130 12.80 15.77 -1.82
N PHE A 131 12.01 14.70 -1.80
CA PHE A 131 11.17 14.38 -0.65
C PHE A 131 12.00 13.92 0.54
N ASP A 132 11.78 14.52 1.70
CA ASP A 132 12.45 14.23 2.97
C ASP A 132 11.65 13.23 3.83
N ALA A 133 10.33 13.20 3.68
CA ALA A 133 9.44 12.24 4.33
C ALA A 133 8.44 11.63 3.34
N ALA A 134 8.21 10.31 3.45
CA ALA A 134 7.23 9.63 2.60
C ALA A 134 6.31 8.74 3.44
N PHE A 135 5.01 9.06 3.43
CA PHE A 135 3.99 8.22 4.07
C PHE A 135 3.76 6.93 3.31
N GLY A 136 3.62 5.82 4.01
CA GLY A 136 3.28 4.52 3.47
C GLY A 136 2.25 3.76 4.29
N GLY A 137 1.46 2.94 3.63
CA GLY A 137 0.35 2.19 4.23
C GLY A 137 0.75 0.86 4.88
N ALA A 138 2.03 0.65 5.18
CA ALA A 138 2.48 -0.60 5.78
C ALA A 138 1.98 -0.75 7.22
N ARG A 139 1.59 -1.98 7.57
CA ARG A 139 1.12 -2.36 8.91
C ARG A 139 2.01 -3.46 9.49
N ARG A 140 2.15 -3.49 10.82
CA ARG A 140 2.96 -4.48 11.51
C ARG A 140 2.42 -5.91 11.40
N ASP A 141 1.11 -6.07 11.22
CA ASP A 141 0.48 -7.39 11.09
C ASP A 141 0.61 -8.04 9.71
N GLU A 142 1.03 -7.29 8.68
CA GLU A 142 1.17 -7.83 7.33
C GLU A 142 2.19 -8.97 7.24
N GLU A 143 3.34 -8.78 7.88
CA GLU A 143 4.45 -9.74 7.87
C GLU A 143 5.50 -9.46 8.96
N LYS A 144 6.35 -10.47 9.24
CA LYS A 144 7.37 -10.39 10.29
C LYS A 144 8.37 -9.23 10.12
N SER A 145 8.75 -8.90 8.89
CA SER A 145 9.71 -7.81 8.66
C SER A 145 9.09 -6.43 8.91
N ARG A 146 7.76 -6.30 8.71
CA ARG A 146 7.00 -5.08 9.04
C ARG A 146 6.91 -4.87 10.55
N ALA A 147 6.79 -5.94 11.32
CA ALA A 147 6.75 -5.85 12.79
C ALA A 147 8.04 -5.27 13.40
N LYS A 148 9.17 -5.37 12.71
CA LYS A 148 10.46 -4.79 13.14
C LYS A 148 10.60 -3.31 12.77
N GLU A 149 9.78 -2.78 11.89
CA GLU A 149 9.89 -1.41 11.40
C GLU A 149 9.27 -0.41 12.38
N ARG A 150 9.87 0.75 12.50
CA ARG A 150 9.36 1.86 13.31
C ARG A 150 8.26 2.60 12.57
N VAL A 151 7.45 3.38 13.30
CA VAL A 151 6.48 4.31 12.69
C VAL A 151 7.21 5.35 11.87
N PHE A 152 8.31 5.92 12.41
CA PHE A 152 9.26 6.78 11.71
C PHE A 152 10.51 5.99 11.38
N SER A 153 10.53 5.40 10.20
CA SER A 153 11.57 4.47 9.76
C SER A 153 12.63 5.18 8.93
N PHE A 154 13.83 5.32 9.50
CA PHE A 154 14.93 6.04 8.89
C PHE A 154 15.53 5.29 7.71
N ARG A 155 15.91 6.04 6.68
CA ARG A 155 16.63 5.59 5.49
C ARG A 155 17.90 6.38 5.33
N ASP A 156 19.01 5.66 5.07
CA ASP A 156 20.28 6.29 4.75
C ASP A 156 20.23 7.03 3.41
N LYS A 157 21.32 7.72 3.06
CA LYS A 157 21.47 8.44 1.78
C LYS A 157 21.34 7.57 0.52
N PHE A 158 21.31 6.25 0.66
CA PHE A 158 21.05 5.28 -0.41
C PHE A 158 19.63 4.68 -0.32
N HIS A 159 18.76 5.27 0.49
CA HIS A 159 17.40 4.82 0.80
C HIS A 159 17.31 3.45 1.51
N ARG A 160 18.40 2.95 2.09
CA ARG A 160 18.44 1.64 2.73
C ARG A 160 17.97 1.72 4.18
N TRP A 161 17.26 0.70 4.59
CA TRP A 161 16.83 0.50 5.96
C TRP A 161 17.89 -0.29 6.75
N ASP A 162 18.33 0.25 7.88
CA ASP A 162 19.17 -0.44 8.83
C ASP A 162 18.41 -0.61 10.16
N PRO A 163 18.01 -1.85 10.54
CA PRO A 163 17.28 -2.08 11.78
C PRO A 163 18.04 -1.73 13.05
N LYS A 164 19.38 -1.63 12.98
CA LYS A 164 20.23 -1.30 14.12
C LYS A 164 20.32 0.20 14.38
N ASN A 165 20.10 1.01 13.35
CA ASN A 165 20.19 2.47 13.41
C ASN A 165 18.84 3.16 13.43
N GLN A 166 17.80 2.48 13.95
CA GLN A 166 16.50 3.08 14.16
C GLN A 166 16.40 3.73 15.53
N ARG A 167 15.64 4.82 15.61
CA ARG A 167 15.45 5.55 16.86
C ARG A 167 14.32 4.94 17.69
N PRO A 168 14.42 4.93 19.03
CA PRO A 168 13.35 4.43 19.89
C PRO A 168 12.11 5.35 19.82
N GLU A 169 10.93 4.76 19.91
CA GLU A 169 9.63 5.44 19.87
C GLU A 169 8.88 5.17 21.18
N LEU A 170 9.50 5.60 22.31
CA LEU A 170 8.90 5.44 23.63
C LEU A 170 7.81 6.49 23.83
N TRP A 171 6.68 6.07 24.40
CA TRP A 171 5.51 6.91 24.70
C TRP A 171 4.95 7.68 23.50
N ASN A 172 5.06 7.12 22.29
CA ASN A 172 4.67 7.77 21.02
C ASN A 172 5.37 9.12 20.78
N ILE A 173 6.58 9.29 21.30
CA ILE A 173 7.43 10.42 20.98
C ILE A 173 8.34 10.02 19.84
N PHE A 174 8.28 10.76 18.73
CA PHE A 174 9.02 10.48 17.52
C PHE A 174 10.20 11.45 17.41
N ASN A 175 11.36 10.94 17.00
CA ASN A 175 12.50 11.77 16.68
C ASN A 175 12.54 11.96 15.15
N THR A 176 12.24 13.16 14.70
CA THR A 176 12.09 13.51 13.29
C THR A 176 13.37 14.01 12.63
N ARG A 177 14.43 14.24 13.42
CA ARG A 177 15.69 14.80 12.89
C ARG A 177 16.34 13.85 11.87
N VAL A 178 16.59 14.36 10.66
CA VAL A 178 17.33 13.70 9.59
C VAL A 178 18.64 14.43 9.31
N ASP A 179 19.67 13.68 8.94
CA ASP A 179 20.92 14.25 8.45
C ASP A 179 20.83 14.48 6.94
N GLN A 180 21.78 15.26 6.40
CA GLN A 180 21.78 15.60 4.99
C GLN A 180 21.85 14.35 4.10
N GLY A 181 20.89 14.20 3.21
CA GLY A 181 20.74 13.06 2.30
C GLY A 181 20.00 11.86 2.87
N GLU A 182 19.64 11.86 4.14
CA GLU A 182 18.75 10.87 4.74
C GLU A 182 17.27 11.22 4.48
N SER A 183 16.40 10.25 4.66
CA SER A 183 14.94 10.43 4.55
C SER A 183 14.21 9.53 5.53
N ILE A 184 12.94 9.81 5.77
CA ILE A 184 12.10 8.99 6.64
C ILE A 184 10.94 8.38 5.85
N ARG A 185 10.66 7.10 6.12
CA ARG A 185 9.38 6.47 5.77
C ARG A 185 8.49 6.52 6.99
N VAL A 186 7.27 7.01 6.83
CA VAL A 186 6.32 7.15 7.94
C VAL A 186 5.13 6.21 7.70
N PHE A 187 4.78 5.45 8.73
CA PHE A 187 3.73 4.43 8.66
C PHE A 187 2.59 4.74 9.65
N PRO A 188 1.66 5.63 9.29
CA PRO A 188 0.55 6.03 10.19
C PRO A 188 -0.37 4.86 10.55
N LEU A 189 -0.42 3.82 9.71
CA LEU A 189 -1.24 2.63 9.92
C LEU A 189 -0.49 1.48 10.62
N SER A 190 0.70 1.73 11.15
CA SER A 190 1.58 0.69 11.71
C SER A 190 0.89 -0.23 12.73
N ASN A 191 0.01 0.32 13.58
CA ASN A 191 -0.69 -0.41 14.63
C ASN A 191 -2.06 -0.97 14.23
N TRP A 192 -2.50 -0.73 13.00
CA TRP A 192 -3.76 -1.26 12.47
C TRP A 192 -3.64 -2.71 12.02
N THR A 193 -4.68 -3.50 12.22
CA THR A 193 -4.82 -4.82 11.61
C THR A 193 -5.56 -4.74 10.27
N GLU A 194 -5.53 -5.82 9.47
CA GLU A 194 -6.33 -5.89 8.24
C GLU A 194 -7.83 -5.73 8.54
N LEU A 195 -8.28 -6.34 9.64
CA LEU A 195 -9.68 -6.23 10.07
C LEU A 195 -10.04 -4.78 10.45
N ASP A 196 -9.16 -4.06 11.15
CA ASP A 196 -9.37 -2.65 11.48
C ASP A 196 -9.53 -1.79 10.22
N ILE A 197 -8.70 -2.05 9.20
CA ILE A 197 -8.80 -1.36 7.90
C ILE A 197 -10.16 -1.57 7.26
N TRP A 198 -10.65 -2.83 7.18
CA TRP A 198 -11.94 -3.12 6.58
C TRP A 198 -13.11 -2.55 7.39
N GLN A 199 -13.08 -2.65 8.71
CA GLN A 199 -14.09 -2.06 9.58
C GLN A 199 -14.13 -0.53 9.46
N TYR A 200 -12.97 0.11 9.37
CA TYR A 200 -12.88 1.56 9.23
C TYR A 200 -13.37 2.03 7.85
N ILE A 201 -13.03 1.31 6.77
CA ILE A 201 -13.55 1.55 5.42
C ILE A 201 -15.08 1.49 5.44
N TYR A 202 -15.65 0.49 6.10
CA TYR A 202 -17.10 0.34 6.21
C TYR A 202 -17.75 1.47 7.01
N LEU A 203 -17.21 1.79 8.18
CA LEU A 203 -17.77 2.81 9.08
C LEU A 203 -17.70 4.23 8.51
N GLU A 204 -16.60 4.57 7.85
CA GLU A 204 -16.38 5.90 7.28
C GLU A 204 -16.81 5.98 5.79
N SER A 205 -17.37 4.91 5.24
CA SER A 205 -17.80 4.81 3.83
C SER A 205 -16.68 5.22 2.85
N ILE A 206 -15.46 4.74 3.09
CA ILE A 206 -14.30 5.08 2.28
C ILE A 206 -14.41 4.39 0.93
N PRO A 207 -14.33 5.11 -0.20
CA PRO A 207 -14.29 4.50 -1.51
C PRO A 207 -13.08 3.60 -1.69
N ILE A 208 -13.29 2.43 -2.28
CA ILE A 208 -12.24 1.46 -2.63
C ILE A 208 -12.35 1.03 -4.09
N VAL A 209 -11.27 0.46 -4.62
CA VAL A 209 -11.28 -0.12 -5.97
C VAL A 209 -12.26 -1.29 -6.02
N PRO A 210 -13.14 -1.39 -7.05
CA PRO A 210 -14.12 -2.48 -7.17
C PRO A 210 -13.51 -3.89 -7.20
N LEU A 211 -12.22 -4.01 -7.53
CA LEU A 211 -11.48 -5.29 -7.52
C LEU A 211 -11.45 -5.98 -6.13
N TYR A 212 -11.72 -5.26 -5.06
CA TYR A 212 -11.83 -5.85 -3.72
C TYR A 212 -13.15 -6.60 -3.49
N LEU A 213 -14.17 -6.32 -4.29
CA LEU A 213 -15.48 -6.96 -4.22
C LEU A 213 -15.55 -8.14 -5.20
N ALA A 214 -16.22 -9.21 -4.81
CA ALA A 214 -16.40 -10.38 -5.67
C ALA A 214 -17.24 -10.02 -6.89
N ALA A 215 -16.80 -10.47 -8.06
CA ALA A 215 -17.50 -10.34 -9.32
C ALA A 215 -17.04 -11.44 -10.28
N GLU A 216 -17.88 -11.75 -11.27
CA GLU A 216 -17.52 -12.61 -12.39
C GLU A 216 -16.40 -11.97 -13.20
N ARG A 217 -15.23 -12.62 -13.26
CA ARG A 217 -14.06 -12.11 -13.96
C ARG A 217 -13.38 -13.22 -14.76
N PRO A 218 -12.83 -12.90 -15.95
CA PRO A 218 -12.05 -13.87 -16.70
C PRO A 218 -10.71 -14.12 -16.00
N VAL A 219 -10.44 -15.36 -15.64
CA VAL A 219 -9.20 -15.77 -14.96
C VAL A 219 -8.57 -16.97 -15.62
N VAL A 220 -7.26 -17.10 -15.53
CA VAL A 220 -6.50 -18.31 -15.82
C VAL A 220 -5.83 -18.82 -14.55
N ASN A 221 -5.69 -20.14 -14.42
CA ASN A 221 -5.00 -20.74 -13.29
C ASN A 221 -3.59 -21.12 -13.71
N ARG A 222 -2.58 -20.53 -13.07
CA ARG A 222 -1.16 -20.85 -13.27
C ARG A 222 -0.54 -21.22 -11.94
N ASP A 223 -0.12 -22.46 -11.79
CA ASP A 223 0.50 -22.99 -10.57
C ASP A 223 -0.33 -22.73 -9.29
N GLY A 224 -1.65 -22.85 -9.40
CA GLY A 224 -2.59 -22.62 -8.29
C GLY A 224 -2.92 -21.16 -8.01
N MET A 225 -2.37 -20.22 -8.77
CA MET A 225 -2.69 -18.80 -8.67
C MET A 225 -3.71 -18.41 -9.75
N LEU A 226 -4.84 -17.83 -9.33
CA LEU A 226 -5.85 -17.27 -10.24
C LEU A 226 -5.40 -15.90 -10.72
N ILE A 227 -5.04 -15.79 -11.99
CA ILE A 227 -4.62 -14.53 -12.62
C ILE A 227 -5.78 -13.99 -13.44
N MET A 228 -6.27 -12.79 -13.12
CA MET A 228 -7.30 -12.13 -13.92
C MET A 228 -6.74 -11.71 -15.27
N VAL A 229 -7.50 -11.95 -16.34
CA VAL A 229 -7.18 -11.47 -17.69
C VAL A 229 -7.78 -10.07 -17.85
N ASP A 230 -6.99 -9.04 -17.55
CA ASP A 230 -7.43 -7.63 -17.59
C ASP A 230 -7.32 -7.04 -19.00
N ASP A 231 -6.31 -7.47 -19.77
CA ASP A 231 -6.06 -7.05 -21.13
C ASP A 231 -5.02 -7.94 -21.86
N ASP A 232 -4.65 -7.53 -23.08
CA ASP A 232 -3.74 -8.25 -23.97
C ASP A 232 -2.28 -8.32 -23.50
N ARG A 233 -1.93 -7.65 -22.40
CA ARG A 233 -0.58 -7.74 -21.79
C ARG A 233 -0.30 -9.12 -21.19
N LEU A 234 -1.35 -9.90 -20.85
CA LEU A 234 -1.16 -11.28 -20.39
C LEU A 234 -1.03 -12.22 -21.58
N PRO A 235 0.16 -12.75 -21.90
CA PRO A 235 0.31 -13.76 -22.93
C PRO A 235 -0.35 -15.06 -22.47
N LEU A 236 -1.36 -15.51 -23.19
CA LEU A 236 -1.98 -16.81 -22.96
C LEU A 236 -1.12 -17.91 -23.60
N ALA A 237 -0.97 -19.03 -22.88
CA ALA A 237 -0.31 -20.21 -23.44
C ALA A 237 -1.17 -20.87 -24.52
N GLU A 238 -0.56 -21.70 -25.38
CA GLU A 238 -1.30 -22.43 -26.41
C GLU A 238 -2.36 -23.34 -25.76
N GLY A 239 -3.62 -23.13 -26.14
CA GLY A 239 -4.76 -23.85 -25.58
C GLY A 239 -5.28 -23.34 -24.22
N GLU A 240 -4.63 -22.35 -23.63
CA GLU A 240 -5.10 -21.72 -22.39
C GLU A 240 -6.31 -20.83 -22.69
N GLN A 241 -7.42 -21.07 -22.02
CA GLN A 241 -8.64 -20.28 -22.17
C GLN A 241 -9.05 -19.67 -20.82
N PRO A 242 -9.33 -18.36 -20.76
CA PRO A 242 -9.88 -17.75 -19.55
C PRO A 242 -11.22 -18.38 -19.17
N GLN A 243 -11.39 -18.65 -17.89
CA GLN A 243 -12.65 -19.10 -17.30
C GLN A 243 -13.29 -17.95 -16.54
N MET A 244 -14.61 -17.80 -16.65
CA MET A 244 -15.35 -16.85 -15.83
C MET A 244 -15.56 -17.44 -14.45
N LEU A 245 -14.93 -16.84 -13.44
CA LEU A 245 -15.08 -17.24 -12.04
C LEU A 245 -15.43 -16.02 -11.19
N LYS A 246 -16.18 -16.25 -10.13
CA LYS A 246 -16.50 -15.22 -9.15
C LYS A 246 -15.33 -15.05 -8.18
N VAL A 247 -14.58 -13.99 -8.39
CA VAL A 247 -13.32 -13.73 -7.68
C VAL A 247 -13.24 -12.30 -7.19
N ARG A 248 -12.43 -12.10 -6.13
CA ARG A 248 -11.98 -10.79 -5.64
C ARG A 248 -10.49 -10.78 -5.34
N PHE A 249 -9.96 -9.61 -5.09
CA PHE A 249 -8.58 -9.46 -4.62
C PHE A 249 -8.54 -9.11 -3.14
N ARG A 250 -7.63 -9.72 -2.37
CA ARG A 250 -7.36 -9.33 -0.97
C ARG A 250 -6.34 -8.21 -0.89
N THR A 251 -5.41 -8.18 -1.84
CA THR A 251 -4.41 -7.11 -2.00
C THR A 251 -4.33 -6.72 -3.46
N LEU A 252 -3.96 -5.48 -3.73
CA LEU A 252 -3.73 -4.99 -5.08
C LEU A 252 -2.26 -4.62 -5.27
N GLY A 253 -1.68 -5.10 -6.34
CA GLY A 253 -0.29 -4.89 -6.70
C GLY A 253 -0.11 -4.65 -8.20
N CYS A 254 0.97 -5.20 -8.75
CA CYS A 254 1.16 -5.22 -10.20
C CYS A 254 0.33 -6.34 -10.81
N TYR A 255 -0.36 -6.05 -11.89
CA TYR A 255 -0.92 -7.03 -12.80
C TYR A 255 0.24 -7.67 -13.60
N PRO A 256 0.35 -8.93 -13.78
CA PRO A 256 -0.44 -10.06 -13.29
C PRO A 256 0.19 -10.75 -12.05
N LEU A 257 1.00 -10.05 -11.27
CA LEU A 257 1.73 -10.61 -10.12
C LEU A 257 0.87 -10.70 -8.85
N THR A 258 -0.39 -10.35 -8.98
CA THR A 258 -1.36 -10.40 -7.87
C THR A 258 -2.44 -11.40 -8.22
N GLY A 259 -2.51 -12.50 -7.46
CA GLY A 259 -3.56 -13.50 -7.59
C GLY A 259 -4.88 -13.04 -7.02
N ALA A 260 -5.96 -13.46 -7.67
CA ALA A 260 -7.32 -13.37 -7.16
C ALA A 260 -7.63 -14.58 -6.26
N VAL A 261 -8.70 -14.49 -5.48
CA VAL A 261 -9.27 -15.58 -4.69
C VAL A 261 -10.74 -15.74 -5.03
N GLU A 262 -11.22 -16.98 -5.11
CA GLU A 262 -12.64 -17.24 -5.23
C GLU A 262 -13.36 -16.75 -3.98
N SER A 263 -14.47 -16.05 -4.16
CA SER A 263 -15.21 -15.46 -3.06
C SER A 263 -16.62 -15.06 -3.52
N GLU A 264 -17.56 -15.13 -2.59
CA GLU A 264 -18.93 -14.65 -2.77
C GLU A 264 -19.15 -13.24 -2.20
N ALA A 265 -18.13 -12.62 -1.59
CA ALA A 265 -18.24 -11.35 -0.89
C ALA A 265 -18.34 -10.17 -1.88
N GLU A 266 -19.56 -9.74 -2.16
CA GLU A 266 -19.87 -8.59 -3.03
C GLU A 266 -19.98 -7.27 -2.24
N THR A 267 -20.03 -7.34 -0.92
CA THR A 267 -20.19 -6.19 -0.03
C THR A 267 -19.09 -6.11 1.02
N LEU A 268 -18.90 -4.93 1.59
CA LEU A 268 -17.91 -4.73 2.68
C LEU A 268 -18.26 -5.58 3.92
N GLN A 269 -19.55 -5.77 4.22
CA GLN A 269 -19.98 -6.61 5.34
C GLN A 269 -19.56 -8.07 5.15
N GLU A 270 -19.72 -8.60 3.94
CA GLU A 270 -19.32 -9.96 3.60
C GLU A 270 -17.80 -10.12 3.62
N ILE A 271 -17.03 -9.12 3.14
CA ILE A 271 -15.57 -9.11 3.29
C ILE A 271 -15.17 -9.19 4.77
N ILE A 272 -15.80 -8.39 5.64
CA ILE A 272 -15.53 -8.41 7.09
C ILE A 272 -15.85 -9.78 7.68
N GLN A 273 -16.96 -10.42 7.28
CA GLN A 273 -17.30 -11.77 7.72
C GLN A 273 -16.28 -12.81 7.26
N GLU A 274 -15.85 -12.76 6.01
CA GLU A 274 -14.74 -13.63 5.53
C GLU A 274 -13.47 -13.42 6.34
N MET A 275 -13.12 -12.17 6.66
CA MET A 275 -11.93 -11.85 7.44
C MET A 275 -11.95 -12.44 8.85
N LEU A 276 -13.10 -12.46 9.51
CA LEU A 276 -13.27 -13.06 10.83
C LEU A 276 -13.05 -14.58 10.81
N LEU A 277 -13.26 -15.24 9.67
CA LEU A 277 -13.09 -16.69 9.50
C LEU A 277 -11.70 -17.05 8.93
N THR A 278 -10.95 -16.07 8.44
CA THR A 278 -9.67 -16.29 7.75
C THR A 278 -8.51 -16.36 8.75
N THR A 279 -7.68 -17.40 8.63
CA THR A 279 -6.44 -17.58 9.41
C THR A 279 -5.17 -17.28 8.62
N THR A 280 -5.28 -16.99 7.32
CA THR A 280 -4.15 -16.79 6.41
C THR A 280 -3.85 -15.32 6.17
N SER A 281 -2.56 -14.96 6.03
CA SER A 281 -2.14 -13.59 5.69
C SER A 281 -2.69 -13.14 4.33
N GLU A 282 -3.03 -11.87 4.22
CA GLU A 282 -3.48 -11.24 2.96
C GLU A 282 -2.44 -11.34 1.82
N ARG A 283 -1.16 -11.49 2.15
CA ARG A 283 -0.05 -11.52 1.18
C ARG A 283 0.17 -12.88 0.55
N GLN A 284 -0.48 -13.94 1.03
CA GLN A 284 -0.27 -15.31 0.57
C GLN A 284 -0.55 -15.53 -0.93
N GLY A 285 -1.34 -14.66 -1.57
CA GLY A 285 -1.63 -14.70 -3.02
C GLY A 285 -0.69 -13.90 -3.92
N ARG A 286 0.45 -13.40 -3.39
CA ARG A 286 1.41 -12.62 -4.20
C ARG A 286 2.56 -13.49 -4.68
N ALA A 287 2.78 -13.53 -6.00
CA ALA A 287 3.91 -14.28 -6.61
C ALA A 287 5.28 -13.90 -6.00
N ILE A 288 5.47 -12.65 -5.63
CA ILE A 288 6.74 -12.15 -5.08
C ILE A 288 7.03 -12.62 -3.65
N ASP A 289 6.03 -13.09 -2.91
CA ASP A 289 6.18 -13.54 -1.52
C ASP A 289 6.51 -15.03 -1.42
N HIS A 290 6.47 -15.76 -2.53
CA HIS A 290 6.97 -17.13 -2.64
C HIS A 290 8.50 -17.21 -2.75
N ASP A 291 9.19 -16.07 -2.94
CA ASP A 291 10.65 -15.99 -2.83
C ASP A 291 11.10 -16.30 -1.39
N SER A 292 12.30 -16.82 -1.24
CA SER A 292 12.89 -17.37 -0.01
C SER A 292 12.59 -16.60 1.29
N SER A 293 12.53 -17.32 2.42
CA SER A 293 12.38 -16.77 3.77
C SER A 293 13.34 -15.59 4.02
N GLY A 294 12.79 -14.42 4.41
CA GLY A 294 13.57 -13.19 4.62
C GLY A 294 13.74 -12.28 3.41
N SER A 295 13.15 -12.62 2.25
CA SER A 295 13.27 -11.85 1.01
C SER A 295 12.85 -10.38 1.18
N MET A 296 11.80 -10.10 1.95
CA MET A 296 11.32 -8.74 2.20
C MET A 296 12.26 -7.90 3.07
N GLU A 297 12.91 -8.50 4.08
CA GLU A 297 13.90 -7.79 4.89
C GLU A 297 15.11 -7.39 4.03
N LYS A 298 15.57 -8.29 3.15
CA LYS A 298 16.63 -8.02 2.18
C LYS A 298 16.23 -6.91 1.22
N LYS A 299 15.02 -6.94 0.66
CA LYS A 299 14.50 -5.90 -0.24
C LYS A 299 14.43 -4.52 0.43
N LYS A 300 14.08 -4.43 1.72
CA LYS A 300 14.12 -3.17 2.48
C LYS A 300 15.54 -2.63 2.65
N MET A 301 16.52 -3.51 2.88
CA MET A 301 17.93 -3.13 2.90
C MET A 301 18.41 -2.60 1.53
N GLU A 302 17.77 -3.01 0.44
CA GLU A 302 18.00 -2.53 -0.93
C GLU A 302 17.21 -1.24 -1.25
N GLY A 303 16.36 -0.77 -0.33
CA GLY A 303 15.57 0.45 -0.47
C GLY A 303 14.12 0.24 -0.91
N TYR A 304 13.62 -1.00 -0.88
CA TYR A 304 12.20 -1.30 -1.09
C TYR A 304 11.35 -0.70 0.03
N PHE A 305 10.11 -0.35 -0.33
CA PHE A 305 9.14 0.25 0.59
C PHE A 305 8.29 -0.79 1.32
#